data_200996b05477f356a0c6562d093939d3
#
_entry.id   200996b05477f356a0c6562d093939d3
#
_cell.length_a   1.000
_cell.length_b   1.000
_cell.length_c   1.000
_cell.angle_alpha   90.00
_cell.angle_beta   90.00
_cell.angle_gamma   90.00
#
_symmetry.space_group_name_H-M   'P 1'
#
loop_
_entity.id
_entity.type
_entity.pdbx_description
1 polymer ?
#
loop_
_entity_poly.entity_id
_entity_poly.type
_entity_poly.pdbx_seq_one_letter_code
_entity_poly.pdbx_strand_id
1 'polypeptide(L)'
;MPHKHSGGCGHIHTHSDNDPIDNHTCHCSVCKRVTGQDTTHVVFFKHGDVVVDNIGGLNRQPFNDQNPGGPLELCTCATCGTPIMLDDKQRRIRAIVPNLMGYDPESLPATYHAFYDPAGGAPKPDDGRPVYEGLRPDFVWPQSA
;
A
#
# COMPACT_ATOMS: atom_id res chain seq x y z
N MET A 1 6.88 24.44 1.84
CA MET A 1 7.40 23.65 0.70
C MET A 1 6.53 22.41 0.51
N PRO A 2 6.02 22.16 -0.69
CA PRO A 2 5.26 20.94 -0.91
C PRO A 2 6.16 19.71 -0.80
N HIS A 3 5.61 18.65 -0.25
CA HIS A 3 6.31 17.38 -0.19
C HIS A 3 6.23 16.68 -1.55
N LYS A 4 7.18 15.79 -1.83
CA LYS A 4 7.25 15.06 -3.09
C LYS A 4 6.00 14.19 -3.29
N HIS A 5 5.58 13.50 -2.24
CA HIS A 5 4.36 12.69 -2.21
C HIS A 5 3.63 12.97 -0.91
N SER A 6 2.32 13.17 -0.97
CA SER A 6 1.54 13.46 0.22
C SER A 6 0.10 12.98 0.06
N GLY A 7 -0.55 12.75 1.19
CA GLY A 7 -1.94 12.32 1.22
C GLY A 7 -2.50 12.37 2.62
N GLY A 8 -3.50 11.54 2.87
CA GLY A 8 -4.21 11.48 4.14
C GLY A 8 -5.64 11.98 4.01
N CYS A 9 -6.17 12.50 5.11
CA CYS A 9 -7.52 13.05 5.18
C CYS A 9 -7.46 14.47 5.79
N GLY A 10 -8.61 15.05 6.10
CA GLY A 10 -8.64 16.37 6.72
C GLY A 10 -8.11 16.42 8.16
N HIS A 11 -7.94 15.27 8.80
CA HIS A 11 -7.51 15.18 10.21
C HIS A 11 -6.10 14.65 10.37
N ILE A 12 -5.63 13.80 9.45
CA ILE A 12 -4.33 13.16 9.51
C ILE A 12 -3.67 13.29 8.13
N HIS A 13 -2.45 13.80 8.11
CA HIS A 13 -1.68 13.99 6.89
C HIS A 13 -0.46 13.10 6.90
N THR A 14 -0.14 12.53 5.74
CA THR A 14 1.08 11.75 5.55
C THR A 14 1.85 12.32 4.36
N HIS A 15 3.15 12.11 4.37
CA HIS A 15 3.99 12.52 3.24
C HIS A 15 5.28 11.70 3.18
N SER A 16 5.90 11.70 2.02
CA SER A 16 7.25 11.19 1.81
C SER A 16 7.97 12.11 0.84
N ASP A 17 9.22 12.46 1.17
CA ASP A 17 10.10 13.22 0.28
C ASP A 17 11.06 12.29 -0.47
N ASN A 18 10.95 10.99 -0.25
CA ASN A 18 11.71 9.96 -0.96
C ASN A 18 10.79 9.19 -1.91
N ASP A 19 11.39 8.60 -2.95
CA ASP A 19 10.65 7.74 -3.86
C ASP A 19 10.34 6.39 -3.20
N PRO A 20 9.27 5.71 -3.65
CA PRO A 20 8.96 4.38 -3.15
C PRO A 20 10.01 3.36 -3.57
N ILE A 21 10.12 2.29 -2.78
CA ILE A 21 11.02 1.17 -3.08
C ILE A 21 10.34 0.10 -3.93
N ASP A 22 9.01 0.12 -4.02
CA ASP A 22 8.24 -0.80 -4.84
C ASP A 22 6.89 -0.19 -5.17
N ASN A 23 6.38 -0.49 -6.36
CA ASN A 23 5.15 0.10 -6.86
C ASN A 23 4.51 -0.86 -7.85
N HIS A 24 3.38 -1.45 -7.49
CA HIS A 24 2.76 -2.50 -8.30
C HIS A 24 1.24 -2.41 -8.30
N THR A 25 0.64 -3.12 -9.24
CA THR A 25 -0.79 -3.40 -9.26
C THR A 25 -1.00 -4.77 -8.61
N CYS A 26 -1.71 -4.81 -7.49
CA CYS A 26 -1.94 -6.03 -6.72
C CYS A 26 -3.22 -6.73 -7.19
N HIS A 27 -3.11 -8.03 -7.42
CA HIS A 27 -4.24 -8.88 -7.85
C HIS A 27 -4.69 -9.85 -6.75
N CYS A 28 -4.22 -9.68 -5.51
CA CYS A 28 -4.51 -10.63 -4.44
C CYS A 28 -5.95 -10.48 -3.91
N SER A 29 -6.46 -11.60 -3.34
CA SER A 29 -7.81 -11.62 -2.78
C SER A 29 -7.98 -10.74 -1.55
N VAL A 30 -6.91 -10.53 -0.77
CA VAL A 30 -6.95 -9.65 0.41
C VAL A 30 -7.25 -8.22 -0.02
N CYS A 31 -6.54 -7.73 -1.04
CA CYS A 31 -6.78 -6.39 -1.58
C CYS A 31 -8.20 -6.25 -2.10
N LYS A 32 -8.72 -7.28 -2.81
CA LYS A 32 -10.10 -7.26 -3.29
C LYS A 32 -11.11 -7.12 -2.16
N ARG A 33 -10.93 -7.86 -1.07
CA ARG A 33 -11.83 -7.79 0.07
C ARG A 33 -11.79 -6.43 0.78
N VAL A 34 -10.59 -5.89 0.96
CA VAL A 34 -10.41 -4.64 1.71
C VAL A 34 -10.83 -3.42 0.90
N THR A 35 -10.50 -3.40 -0.40
CA THR A 35 -10.75 -2.22 -1.24
C THR A 35 -12.03 -2.30 -2.05
N GLY A 36 -12.57 -3.51 -2.27
CA GLY A 36 -13.71 -3.72 -3.15
C GLY A 36 -13.38 -3.63 -4.64
N GLN A 37 -12.12 -3.51 -4.99
CA GLN A 37 -11.66 -3.40 -6.38
C GLN A 37 -11.03 -4.69 -6.85
N ASP A 38 -11.17 -5.01 -8.15
CA ASP A 38 -10.57 -6.22 -8.72
C ASP A 38 -9.04 -6.19 -8.67
N THR A 39 -8.46 -5.02 -8.84
CA THR A 39 -7.02 -4.79 -8.71
C THR A 39 -6.77 -3.56 -7.85
N THR A 40 -5.63 -3.50 -7.19
CA THR A 40 -5.29 -2.41 -6.29
C THR A 40 -3.88 -1.91 -6.58
N HIS A 41 -3.76 -0.61 -6.82
CA HIS A 41 -2.46 0.05 -6.94
C HIS A 41 -1.86 0.20 -5.54
N VAL A 42 -0.71 -0.44 -5.30
CA VAL A 42 -0.05 -0.45 -3.99
C VAL A 42 1.38 0.04 -4.14
N VAL A 43 1.78 0.94 -3.26
CA VAL A 43 3.10 1.56 -3.28
C VAL A 43 3.79 1.28 -1.95
N PHE A 44 4.99 0.70 -1.98
CA PHE A 44 5.78 0.44 -0.78
C PHE A 44 6.84 1.52 -0.62
N PHE A 45 6.83 2.17 0.54
CA PHE A 45 7.92 3.06 0.99
C PHE A 45 8.65 2.38 2.14
N LYS A 46 9.92 2.73 2.37
CA LYS A 46 10.57 2.36 3.62
C LYS A 46 9.78 2.94 4.79
N HIS A 47 9.73 2.22 5.91
CA HIS A 47 8.91 2.59 7.06
C HIS A 47 9.15 4.04 7.51
N GLY A 48 10.41 4.44 7.63
CA GLY A 48 10.76 5.79 8.10
C GLY A 48 10.57 6.89 7.06
N ASP A 49 10.33 6.53 5.78
CA ASP A 49 10.15 7.53 4.72
C ASP A 49 8.75 8.12 4.71
N VAL A 50 7.76 7.41 5.25
CA VAL A 50 6.39 7.93 5.36
C VAL A 50 6.22 8.56 6.74
N VAL A 51 6.02 9.87 6.75
CA VAL A 51 5.83 10.64 7.98
C VAL A 51 4.33 10.86 8.19
N VAL A 52 3.86 10.62 9.42
CA VAL A 52 2.46 10.78 9.81
C VAL A 52 2.39 11.85 10.90
N ASP A 53 1.61 12.90 10.70
CA ASP A 53 1.55 14.04 11.62
C ASP A 53 0.77 13.76 12.92
N ASN A 54 -0.15 12.78 12.91
CA ASN A 54 -0.94 12.43 14.08
C ASN A 54 -1.10 10.92 14.19
N ILE A 55 0.01 10.25 14.50
CA ILE A 55 0.02 8.79 14.55
C ILE A 55 -0.85 8.24 15.68
N GLY A 56 -1.06 9.01 16.75
CA GLY A 56 -1.96 8.62 17.85
C GLY A 56 -3.44 8.68 17.48
N GLY A 57 -3.81 9.32 16.38
CA GLY A 57 -5.19 9.42 15.92
C GLY A 57 -5.62 8.29 14.99
N LEU A 58 -4.86 7.20 14.95
CA LEU A 58 -5.15 6.08 14.06
C LEU A 58 -5.79 4.92 14.81
N ASN A 59 -6.81 4.32 14.20
CA ASN A 59 -7.26 2.98 14.53
C ASN A 59 -6.43 1.98 13.74
N ARG A 60 -6.11 0.84 14.35
CA ARG A 60 -5.30 -0.20 13.73
C ARG A 60 -6.05 -1.52 13.74
N GLN A 61 -6.03 -2.23 12.61
CA GLN A 61 -6.63 -3.56 12.50
C GLN A 61 -5.80 -4.39 11.54
N PRO A 62 -5.85 -5.74 11.62
CA PRO A 62 -5.13 -6.57 10.66
C PRO A 62 -5.57 -6.25 9.24
N PHE A 63 -4.62 -6.08 8.33
CA PHE A 63 -4.95 -5.88 6.91
C PHE A 63 -5.60 -7.14 6.35
N ASN A 64 -5.03 -8.31 6.63
CA ASN A 64 -5.62 -9.60 6.25
C ASN A 64 -6.43 -10.13 7.42
N ASP A 65 -7.75 -10.02 7.35
CA ASP A 65 -8.68 -10.45 8.41
C ASP A 65 -8.67 -11.98 8.62
N GLN A 66 -8.20 -12.74 7.64
CA GLN A 66 -8.06 -14.20 7.74
C GLN A 66 -6.71 -14.61 8.32
N ASN A 67 -5.79 -13.65 8.50
CA ASN A 67 -4.51 -13.88 9.15
C ASN A 67 -4.19 -12.70 10.07
N PRO A 68 -4.90 -12.59 11.22
CA PRO A 68 -4.74 -11.43 12.11
C PRO A 68 -3.34 -11.32 12.74
N GLY A 69 -2.55 -12.42 12.73
CA GLY A 69 -1.16 -12.41 13.17
C GLY A 69 -0.17 -11.96 12.11
N GLY A 70 -0.64 -11.61 10.89
CA GLY A 70 0.24 -11.15 9.81
C GLY A 70 0.88 -9.79 10.11
N PRO A 71 1.91 -9.42 9.33
CA PRO A 71 2.73 -8.24 9.65
C PRO A 71 2.07 -6.91 9.32
N LEU A 72 1.09 -6.86 8.41
CA LEU A 72 0.50 -5.60 7.95
C LEU A 72 -0.77 -5.25 8.72
N GLU A 73 -0.84 -3.99 9.16
CA GLU A 73 -2.04 -3.41 9.78
C GLU A 73 -2.61 -2.33 8.87
N LEU A 74 -3.94 -2.33 8.71
CA LEU A 74 -4.65 -1.23 8.08
C LEU A 74 -4.88 -0.15 9.13
N CYS A 75 -4.36 1.04 8.86
CA CYS A 75 -4.51 2.19 9.75
C CYS A 75 -5.54 3.15 9.16
N THR A 76 -6.57 3.47 9.93
CA THR A 76 -7.62 4.39 9.52
C THR A 76 -7.71 5.56 10.49
N CYS A 77 -8.21 6.70 10.00
CA CYS A 77 -8.43 7.87 10.86
C CYS A 77 -9.52 7.57 11.89
N ALA A 78 -9.21 7.73 13.16
CA ALA A 78 -10.18 7.50 14.24
C ALA A 78 -11.35 8.48 14.19
N THR A 79 -11.19 9.64 13.56
CA THR A 79 -12.23 10.67 13.46
C THR A 79 -13.17 10.43 12.29
N CYS A 80 -12.66 10.15 11.09
CA CYS A 80 -13.49 10.05 9.88
C CYS A 80 -13.48 8.69 9.20
N GLY A 81 -12.66 7.73 9.68
CA GLY A 81 -12.61 6.39 9.12
C GLY A 81 -11.83 6.25 7.82
N THR A 82 -11.26 7.32 7.29
CA THR A 82 -10.51 7.26 6.03
C THR A 82 -9.26 6.37 6.20
N PRO A 83 -9.00 5.44 5.27
CA PRO A 83 -7.74 4.70 5.27
C PRO A 83 -6.55 5.65 5.10
N ILE A 84 -5.52 5.46 5.92
CA ILE A 84 -4.36 6.36 5.94
C ILE A 84 -3.11 5.66 5.41
N MET A 85 -2.87 4.42 5.84
CA MET A 85 -1.70 3.64 5.39
C MET A 85 -1.84 2.18 5.80
N LEU A 86 -1.00 1.33 5.22
CA LEU A 86 -0.73 -0.01 5.73
C LEU A 86 0.61 0.03 6.45
N ASP A 87 0.63 -0.34 7.73
CA ASP A 87 1.82 -0.25 8.56
C ASP A 87 2.35 -1.66 8.88
N ASP A 88 3.63 -1.86 8.65
CA ASP A 88 4.31 -3.12 8.92
C ASP A 88 4.71 -3.18 10.39
N LYS A 89 4.21 -4.17 11.13
CA LYS A 89 4.58 -4.38 12.53
C LYS A 89 6.08 -4.63 12.71
N GLN A 90 6.74 -5.16 11.67
CA GLN A 90 8.19 -5.38 11.68
C GLN A 90 8.96 -4.12 11.29
N ARG A 91 8.27 -3.02 11.01
CA ARG A 91 8.84 -1.70 10.73
C ARG A 91 9.79 -1.70 9.53
N ARG A 92 9.49 -2.49 8.52
CA ARG A 92 10.26 -2.56 7.27
C ARG A 92 9.74 -1.59 6.22
N ILE A 93 8.41 -1.51 6.09
CA ILE A 93 7.73 -0.68 5.10
C ILE A 93 6.48 -0.02 5.68
N ARG A 94 6.02 1.03 4.99
CA ARG A 94 4.66 1.53 5.04
C ARG A 94 4.13 1.52 3.63
N ALA A 95 2.95 0.93 3.42
CA ALA A 95 2.35 0.83 2.10
C ALA A 95 1.23 1.84 1.95
N ILE A 96 1.15 2.42 0.77
CA ILE A 96 0.13 3.40 0.40
C ILE A 96 -0.68 2.83 -0.75
N VAL A 97 -2.00 2.93 -0.64
CA VAL A 97 -2.94 2.68 -1.75
C VAL A 97 -3.44 4.06 -2.20
N PRO A 98 -2.85 4.65 -3.25
CA PRO A 98 -3.08 6.07 -3.57
C PRO A 98 -4.56 6.44 -3.68
N ASN A 99 -5.36 5.61 -4.34
CA ASN A 99 -6.79 5.90 -4.56
C ASN A 99 -7.62 5.95 -3.28
N LEU A 100 -7.16 5.30 -2.20
CA LEU A 100 -7.88 5.27 -0.93
C LEU A 100 -7.29 6.24 0.09
N MET A 101 -6.03 6.58 -0.04
CA MET A 101 -5.26 7.26 1.00
C MET A 101 -4.88 8.69 0.60
N GLY A 102 -5.52 9.22 -0.44
CA GLY A 102 -5.40 10.62 -0.80
C GLY A 102 -4.15 11.00 -1.56
N TYR A 103 -3.39 10.04 -2.06
CA TYR A 103 -2.22 10.29 -2.89
C TYR A 103 -2.61 10.38 -4.36
N ASP A 104 -1.81 11.10 -5.15
CA ASP A 104 -1.98 11.18 -6.59
C ASP A 104 -1.42 9.93 -7.26
N PRO A 105 -2.27 9.06 -7.83
CA PRO A 105 -1.77 7.82 -8.46
C PRO A 105 -0.94 8.10 -9.72
N GLU A 106 -1.14 9.24 -10.39
CA GLU A 106 -0.39 9.57 -11.60
C GLU A 106 1.06 9.95 -11.29
N SER A 107 1.33 10.44 -10.08
CA SER A 107 2.70 10.74 -9.65
C SER A 107 3.46 9.49 -9.18
N LEU A 108 2.77 8.35 -9.06
CA LEU A 108 3.29 7.08 -8.56
C LEU A 108 2.89 5.93 -9.49
N PRO A 109 3.32 5.93 -10.76
CA PRO A 109 2.87 4.91 -11.71
C PRO A 109 3.39 3.52 -11.33
N ALA A 110 2.49 2.54 -11.31
CA ALA A 110 2.85 1.15 -11.04
C ALA A 110 3.75 0.59 -12.15
N THR A 111 4.76 -0.19 -11.76
CA THR A 111 5.77 -0.70 -12.70
C THR A 111 5.58 -2.15 -13.09
N TYR A 112 4.76 -2.90 -12.35
CA TYR A 112 4.50 -4.31 -12.63
C TYR A 112 3.20 -4.78 -11.95
N HIS A 113 2.79 -6.01 -12.26
CA HIS A 113 1.65 -6.66 -11.64
C HIS A 113 2.13 -7.72 -10.66
N ALA A 114 1.60 -7.71 -9.43
CA ALA A 114 1.96 -8.63 -8.37
C ALA A 114 0.76 -9.49 -7.96
N PHE A 115 1.05 -10.67 -7.43
CA PHE A 115 0.04 -11.59 -6.87
C PHE A 115 -1.03 -11.98 -7.88
N TYR A 116 -0.68 -12.08 -9.16
CA TYR A 116 -1.57 -12.58 -10.18
C TYR A 116 -1.69 -14.10 -10.06
N ASP A 117 -2.93 -14.58 -9.98
CA ASP A 117 -3.23 -16.02 -9.91
C ASP A 117 -3.80 -16.48 -11.25
N PRO A 118 -3.03 -17.27 -12.04
CA PRO A 118 -3.54 -17.74 -13.34
C PRO A 118 -4.72 -18.69 -13.21
N ALA A 119 -4.91 -19.32 -12.05
CA ALA A 119 -6.06 -20.19 -11.79
C ALA A 119 -7.30 -19.41 -11.35
N GLY A 120 -7.20 -18.11 -11.11
CA GLY A 120 -8.31 -17.28 -10.62
C GLY A 120 -9.35 -16.89 -11.66
N GLY A 121 -9.15 -17.22 -12.93
CA GLY A 121 -10.11 -16.95 -14.01
C GLY A 121 -10.05 -15.57 -14.62
N ALA A 122 -9.28 -14.64 -14.03
CA ALA A 122 -9.11 -13.31 -14.61
C ALA A 122 -8.12 -13.34 -15.77
N PRO A 123 -8.34 -12.54 -16.85
CA PRO A 123 -7.37 -12.49 -17.94
C PRO A 123 -6.03 -11.92 -17.47
N LYS A 124 -4.95 -12.48 -18.03
CA LYS A 124 -3.61 -11.96 -17.73
C LYS A 124 -3.49 -10.54 -18.26
N PRO A 125 -2.96 -9.59 -17.46
CA PRO A 125 -2.75 -8.22 -17.93
C PRO A 125 -1.87 -8.16 -19.17
N ASP A 126 -2.24 -7.31 -20.11
CA ASP A 126 -1.56 -7.16 -21.41
C ASP A 126 -1.29 -5.68 -21.68
N ASP A 127 -0.54 -5.05 -20.76
CA ASP A 127 -0.21 -3.63 -20.86
C ASP A 127 1.31 -3.40 -20.99
N GLY A 128 2.06 -4.46 -21.28
CA GLY A 128 3.52 -4.39 -21.43
C GLY A 128 4.30 -4.44 -20.13
N ARG A 129 3.63 -4.39 -18.98
CA ARG A 129 4.31 -4.49 -17.68
C ARG A 129 4.47 -5.96 -17.28
N PRO A 130 5.57 -6.33 -16.59
CA PRO A 130 5.75 -7.70 -16.09
C PRO A 130 4.61 -8.13 -15.16
N VAL A 131 4.29 -9.42 -15.18
CA VAL A 131 3.26 -10.03 -14.34
C VAL A 131 3.88 -11.16 -13.54
N TYR A 132 3.74 -11.12 -12.22
CA TYR A 132 4.29 -12.11 -11.32
C TYR A 132 3.21 -12.68 -10.40
N GLU A 133 3.44 -13.89 -9.90
CA GLU A 133 2.54 -14.55 -8.94
C GLU A 133 2.78 -14.08 -7.50
N GLY A 134 3.81 -13.30 -7.27
CA GLY A 134 4.12 -12.64 -6.00
C GLY A 134 4.66 -11.25 -6.26
N LEU A 135 5.49 -10.75 -5.36
CA LEU A 135 6.24 -9.52 -5.62
C LEU A 135 7.32 -9.79 -6.68
N ARG A 136 7.87 -8.73 -7.30
CA ARG A 136 8.94 -8.90 -8.28
C ARG A 136 10.10 -9.70 -7.67
N PRO A 137 10.73 -10.61 -8.43
CA PRO A 137 11.74 -11.51 -7.86
C PRO A 137 12.96 -10.81 -7.27
N ASP A 138 13.29 -9.62 -7.74
CA ASP A 138 14.43 -8.83 -7.27
C ASP A 138 14.07 -7.91 -6.09
N PHE A 139 12.83 -7.94 -5.59
CA PHE A 139 12.45 -7.13 -4.42
C PHE A 139 13.10 -7.69 -3.16
N VAL A 140 13.74 -6.79 -2.42
CA VAL A 140 14.37 -7.12 -1.14
C VAL A 140 13.68 -6.30 -0.04
N TRP A 141 13.18 -6.99 0.99
CA TRP A 141 12.57 -6.32 2.13
C TRP A 141 13.62 -5.49 2.87
N PRO A 142 13.32 -4.22 3.19
CA PRO A 142 14.21 -3.42 4.02
C PRO A 142 14.39 -4.02 5.41
N GLN A 143 15.47 -3.66 6.08
CA GLN A 143 15.64 -3.98 7.48
C GLN A 143 14.64 -3.18 8.33
N SER A 144 14.30 -3.71 9.51
CA SER A 144 13.44 -3.01 10.46
C SER A 144 14.04 -1.67 10.86
N ALA A 145 13.19 -0.63 10.86
CA ALA A 145 13.61 0.71 11.24
C ALA A 145 13.79 0.83 12.77
#